data_8cca94ba0981b9a10a4c0120b8c72f0a
#
_entry.id   8cca94ba0981b9a10a4c0120b8c72f0a
#
_cell.length_a   1.000
_cell.length_b   1.000
_cell.length_c   1.000
_cell.angle_alpha   90.00
_cell.angle_beta   90.00
_cell.angle_gamma   90.00
#
_symmetry.space_group_name_H-M   'P 1'
#
loop_
_entity.id
_entity.type
_entity.pdbx_description
1 polymer ?
#
loop_
_entity_poly.entity_id
_entity_poly.type
_entity_poly.pdbx_seq_one_letter_code
_entity_poly.pdbx_strand_id
1 'polypeptide(L)' 'LEQFIKEKIAERAGAKKAKDFARADAIRDELLARGITIKDTREGVVWERNA' A
#
# COMPACT_ATOMS: atom_id res chain seq x y z
N LEU A 1 5.63 -10.16 8.90
CA LEU A 1 4.47 -9.31 8.66
C LEU A 1 4.83 -7.94 8.09
N GLU A 2 5.84 -7.28 8.66
CA GLU A 2 6.32 -6.01 8.12
C GLU A 2 6.83 -6.16 6.69
N GLN A 3 7.51 -7.24 6.41
CA GLN A 3 8.04 -7.48 5.08
C GLN A 3 6.91 -7.64 4.07
N PHE A 4 5.85 -8.33 4.45
CA PHE A 4 4.66 -8.45 3.62
C PHE A 4 4.08 -7.07 3.28
N ILE A 5 3.97 -6.20 4.29
CA ILE A 5 3.45 -4.85 4.10
C ILE A 5 4.35 -4.04 3.17
N LYS A 6 5.65 -4.11 3.37
CA LYS A 6 6.61 -3.40 2.54
C LYS A 6 6.55 -3.87 1.10
N GLU A 7 6.42 -5.17 0.89
CA GLU A 7 6.29 -5.73 -0.46
C GLU A 7 5.02 -5.24 -1.15
N LYS A 8 3.92 -5.19 -0.41
CA LYS A 8 2.66 -4.71 -0.97
C LYS A 8 2.73 -3.22 -1.30
N ILE A 9 3.40 -2.44 -0.47
CA ILE A 9 3.59 -1.02 -0.74
C ILE A 9 4.43 -0.83 -2.00
N ALA A 10 5.47 -1.62 -2.18
CA ALA A 10 6.31 -1.56 -3.38
C ALA A 10 5.51 -1.94 -4.62
N GLU A 11 4.66 -2.97 -4.54
CA GLU A 11 3.79 -3.36 -5.64
C GLU A 11 2.81 -2.24 -6.00
N ARG A 12 2.24 -1.62 -4.97
CA ARG A 12 1.32 -0.50 -5.18
C ARG A 12 2.02 0.66 -5.89
N ALA A 13 3.23 0.99 -5.45
CA ALA A 13 3.99 2.06 -6.08
C ALA A 13 4.29 1.74 -7.55
N GLY A 14 4.66 0.50 -7.84
CA GLY A 14 4.89 0.05 -9.21
C GLY A 14 3.62 0.11 -10.05
N ALA A 15 2.49 -0.30 -9.47
CA ALA A 15 1.21 -0.25 -10.17
C ALA A 15 0.82 1.20 -10.51
N LYS A 16 0.98 2.12 -9.56
CA LYS A 16 0.69 3.54 -9.81
C LYS A 16 1.60 4.11 -10.88
N LYS A 17 2.86 3.74 -10.86
CA LYS A 17 3.83 4.19 -11.86
C LYS A 17 3.47 3.69 -13.25
N ALA A 18 2.93 2.47 -13.34
CA ALA A 18 2.45 1.89 -14.58
C ALA A 18 1.04 2.34 -14.94
N LYS A 19 0.43 3.19 -14.13
CA LYS A 19 -0.94 3.68 -14.27
C LYS A 19 -1.98 2.57 -14.16
N ASP A 20 -1.63 1.50 -13.45
CA ASP A 20 -2.55 0.41 -13.16
C ASP A 20 -3.23 0.69 -11.82
N PHE A 21 -4.14 1.65 -11.84
CA PHE A 21 -4.78 2.14 -10.62
C PHE A 21 -5.73 1.11 -10.00
N ALA A 22 -6.31 0.25 -10.82
CA ALA A 22 -7.16 -0.82 -10.30
C ALA A 22 -6.36 -1.77 -9.42
N ARG A 23 -5.14 -2.10 -9.83
CA ARG A 23 -4.26 -2.95 -9.03
C ARG A 23 -3.81 -2.24 -7.76
N ALA A 24 -3.48 -0.96 -7.87
CA ALA A 24 -3.06 -0.18 -6.72
C ALA A 24 -4.19 -0.12 -5.67
N ASP A 25 -5.42 0.09 -6.11
CA ASP A 25 -6.57 0.11 -5.22
C ASP A 25 -6.80 -1.26 -4.58
N ALA A 26 -6.64 -2.33 -5.34
CA ALA A 26 -6.81 -3.69 -4.81
C ALA A 26 -5.79 -3.97 -3.70
N ILE A 27 -4.56 -3.54 -3.89
CA ILE A 27 -3.51 -3.71 -2.88
C ILE A 27 -3.86 -2.91 -1.62
N ARG A 28 -4.30 -1.67 -1.79
CA ARG A 28 -4.71 -0.84 -0.67
C ARG A 28 -5.87 -1.49 0.10
N ASP A 29 -6.86 -2.00 -0.61
CA ASP A 29 -8.02 -2.63 0.00
C ASP A 29 -7.61 -3.90 0.77
N GLU A 30 -6.68 -4.66 0.22
CA GLU A 30 -6.18 -5.85 0.89
C GLU A 30 -5.50 -5.49 2.20
N LEU A 31 -4.67 -4.45 2.21
CA LEU A 31 -4.01 -4.00 3.42
C LEU A 31 -5.01 -3.44 4.41
N LEU A 32 -5.98 -2.69 3.93
CA LEU A 32 -7.03 -2.13 4.79
C LEU A 32 -7.83 -3.25 5.48
N ALA A 33 -8.14 -4.31 4.75
CA ALA A 33 -8.83 -5.47 5.32
C ALA A 33 -8.02 -6.15 6.42
N ARG A 34 -6.71 -5.97 6.40
CA ARG A 34 -5.82 -6.50 7.44
C ARG A 34 -5.55 -5.50 8.56
N GLY A 35 -6.25 -4.37 8.55
CA GLY A 35 -6.09 -3.34 9.57
C GLY A 35 -4.88 -2.44 9.35
N ILE A 36 -4.47 -2.27 8.11
CA ILE A 36 -3.32 -1.43 7.77
C ILE A 36 -3.78 -0.29 6.88
N THR A 37 -3.43 0.93 7.25
CA THR A 37 -3.72 2.13 6.48
C THR A 37 -2.45 2.65 5.83
N ILE A 38 -2.52 2.95 4.54
CA ILE A 38 -1.40 3.51 3.80
C ILE A 38 -1.64 4.99 3.57
N LYS A 39 -0.61 5.80 3.79
CA LYS A 39 -0.68 7.24 3.55
C LYS A 39 0.46 7.67 2.63
N ASP A 40 0.13 8.49 1.65
CA ASP A 40 1.14 9.08 0.78
C ASP A 40 1.61 10.39 1.41
N THR A 41 2.92 10.53 1.58
CA THR A 41 3.51 11.74 2.13
C THR A 41 4.58 12.27 1.19
N ARG A 42 5.07 13.48 1.46
CA ARG A 42 6.16 14.06 0.70
C ARG A 42 7.42 13.21 0.71
N GLU A 43 7.65 12.50 1.80
CA GLU A 43 8.85 11.69 1.98
C GLU A 43 8.68 10.27 1.45
N GLY A 44 7.48 9.93 1.01
CA GLY A 44 7.18 8.60 0.50
C GLY A 44 5.91 8.04 1.12
N VAL A 45 5.73 6.74 0.98
CA VAL A 45 4.55 6.06 1.51
C VAL A 45 4.83 5.58 2.92
N VAL A 46 3.92 5.90 3.84
CA VAL A 46 3.99 5.41 5.22
C VAL A 46 2.75 4.56 5.49
N TRP A 47 2.83 3.72 6.51
CA TRP A 47 1.71 2.87 6.86
C TRP A 47 1.52 2.84 8.37
N GLU A 48 0.29 2.58 8.80
CA GLU A 48 -0.08 2.49 10.19
C GLU A 48 -0.93 1.25 10.41
N ARG A 49 -0.78 0.65 11.56
CA ARG A 49 -1.64 -0.44 12.00
C ARG A 49 -2.84 0.14 12.74
N ASN A 50 -4.02 -0.24 12.27
CA ASN A 50 -5.27 0.08 12.96
C ASN A 50 -5.65 -1.12 13.83
N ALA A 51 -4.99 -1.25 14.93
CA ALA A 51 -5.20 -2.42 15.77
C ALA A 51 -6.50 -2.33 16.54
#